data_cdb0982364856564ba02880f4c9bb2cc
#
_entry.id   cdb0982364856564ba02880f4c9bb2cc
#
_cell.length_a   1.000
_cell.length_b   1.000
_cell.length_c   1.000
_cell.angle_alpha   90.00
_cell.angle_beta   90.00
_cell.angle_gamma   90.00
#
_symmetry.space_group_name_H-M   'P 1'
#
loop_
_entity.id
_entity.type
_entity.pdbx_description
1 polymer ?
#
loop_
_entity_poly.entity_id
_entity_poly.type
_entity_poly.pdbx_seq_one_letter_code
_entity_poly.pdbx_strand_id
1 'polypeptide(L)'
;MLVMPAISIIIPVYNVERFLERCLDSVLAQTWRDWEAVCVNDGSLDSSQAILERYASADSRIRLVNKPNGGLSDARNVGLKNAAGEFIVYLDSDDFIHPQTLEIAMALQQKTGTDIVSWYKDPNYRNKTFVRHFLGLDTIAYKPFGYRKKYDIEKIKYQVTDDVFAHCTEYSHPKGIDWPVKHFYVWRHLLRKSIVEDIQFIKGLTFEDFPWWSAVMLKSPSMTITYLPFYYYYPNFASIDLGSSRVKKTRNWCRGLDVSYRLYREKATDYQMNKWSQNCKWPVISSMIARWLDKFVPGTPEYEYVWETLSSLWEEGAFNDAQTDRDINSAEKLRQFLKR
;
A
#
# COMPACT_ATOMS: atom_id res chain seq x y z
N MET A 1 -10.03 32.89 8.32
CA MET A 1 -10.10 31.70 7.46
C MET A 1 -9.14 30.67 8.03
N LEU A 2 -9.58 29.47 8.35
CA LEU A 2 -8.67 28.37 8.68
C LEU A 2 -7.88 28.07 7.40
N VAL A 3 -6.57 28.23 7.44
CA VAL A 3 -5.69 27.83 6.34
C VAL A 3 -5.74 26.32 6.29
N MET A 4 -6.25 25.76 5.18
CA MET A 4 -6.26 24.31 4.99
C MET A 4 -4.81 23.84 4.78
N PRO A 5 -4.38 22.73 5.40
CA PRO A 5 -3.04 22.20 5.19
C PRO A 5 -2.88 21.73 3.75
N ALA A 6 -1.65 21.82 3.23
CA ALA A 6 -1.37 21.27 1.90
C ALA A 6 -1.44 19.74 1.88
N ILE A 7 -0.99 19.08 2.95
CA ILE A 7 -0.91 17.61 3.03
C ILE A 7 -1.64 17.10 4.28
N SER A 8 -2.48 16.07 4.11
CA SER A 8 -2.96 15.24 5.22
C SER A 8 -2.24 13.90 5.23
N ILE A 9 -1.57 13.59 6.35
CA ILE A 9 -0.93 12.30 6.60
C ILE A 9 -1.92 11.44 7.37
N ILE A 10 -2.41 10.36 6.77
CA ILE A 10 -3.36 9.43 7.40
C ILE A 10 -2.59 8.29 8.05
N ILE A 11 -2.75 8.16 9.38
CA ILE A 11 -2.03 7.19 10.20
C ILE A 11 -3.05 6.30 10.91
N PRO A 12 -3.33 5.07 10.40
CA PRO A 12 -4.16 4.10 11.11
C PRO A 12 -3.37 3.52 12.29
N VAL A 13 -3.99 3.46 13.47
CA VAL A 13 -3.35 3.02 14.71
C VAL A 13 -4.19 1.94 15.38
N TYR A 14 -3.60 0.77 15.62
CA TYR A 14 -4.20 -0.32 16.39
C TYR A 14 -3.14 -1.19 17.07
N ASN A 15 -3.05 -1.12 18.40
CA ASN A 15 -2.13 -1.91 19.23
C ASN A 15 -0.67 -1.86 18.76
N VAL A 16 -0.10 -0.64 18.65
CA VAL A 16 1.25 -0.37 18.14
C VAL A 16 2.08 0.52 19.07
N GLU A 17 1.79 0.51 20.38
CA GLU A 17 2.46 1.35 21.39
C GLU A 17 3.99 1.37 21.27
N ARG A 18 4.60 0.23 20.92
CA ARG A 18 6.05 0.08 20.79
C ARG A 18 6.66 0.88 19.63
N PHE A 19 5.88 1.18 18.59
CA PHE A 19 6.38 1.77 17.34
C PHE A 19 5.89 3.20 17.12
N LEU A 20 4.76 3.54 17.72
CA LEU A 20 3.97 4.72 17.43
C LEU A 20 4.75 6.02 17.64
N GLU A 21 5.52 6.14 18.72
CA GLU A 21 6.33 7.33 18.97
C GLU A 21 7.34 7.57 17.83
N ARG A 22 8.04 6.54 17.38
CA ARG A 22 8.98 6.66 16.25
C ARG A 22 8.30 7.11 14.97
N CYS A 23 7.10 6.60 14.70
CA CYS A 23 6.27 7.00 13.56
C CYS A 23 5.95 8.49 13.64
N LEU A 24 5.37 8.95 14.76
CA LEU A 24 4.98 10.34 14.99
C LEU A 24 6.18 11.29 15.00
N ASP A 25 7.30 10.90 15.61
CA ASP A 25 8.56 11.67 15.57
C ASP A 25 9.06 11.89 14.14
N SER A 26 8.88 10.91 13.26
CA SER A 26 9.25 11.05 11.85
C SER A 26 8.37 12.05 11.09
N VAL A 27 7.11 12.19 11.50
CA VAL A 27 6.18 13.20 10.98
C VAL A 27 6.54 14.58 11.51
N LEU A 28 6.81 14.72 12.80
CA LEU A 28 7.28 15.98 13.40
C LEU A 28 8.60 16.46 12.82
N ALA A 29 9.47 15.52 12.41
CA ALA A 29 10.77 15.82 11.80
C ALA A 29 10.68 16.25 10.32
N GLN A 30 9.50 16.24 9.69
CA GLN A 30 9.36 16.65 8.29
C GLN A 30 9.80 18.12 8.09
N THR A 31 10.61 18.34 7.05
CA THR A 31 11.10 19.68 6.69
C THR A 31 10.03 20.55 6.03
N TRP A 32 9.10 19.96 5.28
CA TRP A 32 7.85 20.61 4.86
C TRP A 32 6.93 20.80 6.06
N ARG A 33 6.45 22.00 6.31
CA ARG A 33 5.73 22.34 7.56
C ARG A 33 4.21 22.43 7.43
N ASP A 34 3.71 22.56 6.21
CA ASP A 34 2.29 22.70 5.91
C ASP A 34 1.62 21.34 5.74
N TRP A 35 1.39 20.67 6.87
CA TRP A 35 0.75 19.36 6.96
C TRP A 35 -0.13 19.23 8.22
N GLU A 36 -1.11 18.33 8.15
CA GLU A 36 -1.75 17.73 9.32
C GLU A 36 -1.51 16.24 9.35
N ALA A 37 -1.57 15.62 10.53
CA ALA A 37 -1.59 14.17 10.71
C ALA A 37 -2.93 13.74 11.29
N VAL A 38 -3.72 12.99 10.53
CA VAL A 38 -4.98 12.41 10.97
C VAL A 38 -4.70 11.00 11.49
N CYS A 39 -4.51 10.90 12.81
CA CYS A 39 -4.24 9.65 13.52
C CYS A 39 -5.58 8.98 13.89
N VAL A 40 -5.89 7.84 13.28
CA VAL A 40 -7.14 7.13 13.53
C VAL A 40 -6.88 5.96 14.47
N ASN A 41 -7.26 6.12 15.74
CA ASN A 41 -7.21 5.05 16.71
C ASN A 41 -8.39 4.09 16.49
N ASP A 42 -8.10 2.90 15.97
CA ASP A 42 -9.07 1.87 15.63
C ASP A 42 -9.40 0.97 16.85
N GLY A 43 -9.64 1.59 18.01
CA GLY A 43 -10.02 0.88 19.23
C GLY A 43 -8.86 0.11 19.87
N SER A 44 -7.66 0.72 19.95
CA SER A 44 -6.48 0.11 20.60
C SER A 44 -6.76 -0.20 22.07
N LEU A 45 -6.20 -1.33 22.53
CA LEU A 45 -6.30 -1.83 23.90
C LEU A 45 -4.99 -1.66 24.69
N ASP A 46 -3.93 -1.23 24.03
CA ASP A 46 -2.61 -0.91 24.59
C ASP A 46 -2.47 0.60 24.86
N SER A 47 -1.26 1.06 25.15
CA SER A 47 -0.98 2.48 25.44
C SER A 47 -1.01 3.39 24.19
N SER A 48 -1.38 2.89 23.00
CA SER A 48 -1.39 3.69 21.77
C SER A 48 -2.26 4.93 21.87
N GLN A 49 -3.45 4.83 22.51
CA GLN A 49 -4.32 5.99 22.71
C GLN A 49 -3.65 7.08 23.56
N ALA A 50 -3.06 6.71 24.69
CA ALA A 50 -2.39 7.66 25.57
C ALA A 50 -1.19 8.36 24.87
N ILE A 51 -0.47 7.63 24.03
CA ILE A 51 0.59 8.20 23.19
C ILE A 51 0.02 9.24 22.23
N LEU A 52 -1.05 8.91 21.49
CA LEU A 52 -1.70 9.83 20.55
C LEU A 52 -2.21 11.09 21.24
N GLU A 53 -2.85 10.97 22.40
CA GLU A 53 -3.35 12.11 23.19
C GLU A 53 -2.21 13.03 23.61
N ARG A 54 -1.08 12.48 24.02
CA ARG A 54 0.11 13.26 24.39
C ARG A 54 0.68 14.02 23.19
N TYR A 55 0.80 13.40 22.01
CA TYR A 55 1.30 14.06 20.80
C TYR A 55 0.33 15.12 20.28
N ALA A 56 -0.98 14.84 20.27
CA ALA A 56 -2.00 15.80 19.85
C ALA A 56 -2.08 17.03 20.78
N SER A 57 -1.81 16.85 22.08
CA SER A 57 -1.73 17.95 23.03
C SER A 57 -0.45 18.81 22.85
N ALA A 58 0.63 18.21 22.34
CA ALA A 58 1.89 18.91 22.12
C ALA A 58 1.98 19.64 20.77
N ASP A 59 1.29 19.16 19.74
CA ASP A 59 1.28 19.74 18.38
C ASP A 59 -0.12 19.69 17.76
N SER A 60 -0.73 20.85 17.56
CA SER A 60 -2.11 20.97 17.04
C SER A 60 -2.31 20.44 15.61
N ARG A 61 -1.24 20.19 14.87
CA ARG A 61 -1.29 19.56 13.55
C ARG A 61 -1.57 18.06 13.64
N ILE A 62 -1.38 17.44 14.80
CA ILE A 62 -1.71 16.03 15.06
C ILE A 62 -3.14 15.96 15.58
N ARG A 63 -4.02 15.36 14.78
CA ARG A 63 -5.44 15.22 15.09
C ARG A 63 -5.77 13.77 15.40
N LEU A 64 -6.35 13.52 16.57
CA LEU A 64 -6.79 12.20 17.00
C LEU A 64 -8.26 11.98 16.62
N VAL A 65 -8.53 10.87 15.95
CA VAL A 65 -9.89 10.37 15.65
C VAL A 65 -10.04 9.00 16.30
N ASN A 66 -10.87 8.88 17.32
CA ASN A 66 -11.18 7.61 17.98
C ASN A 66 -12.40 6.94 17.34
N LYS A 67 -12.33 5.63 17.13
CA LYS A 67 -13.46 4.82 16.65
C LYS A 67 -13.42 3.40 17.22
N PRO A 68 -14.55 2.68 17.28
CA PRO A 68 -14.57 1.25 17.53
C PRO A 68 -13.75 0.50 16.47
N ASN A 69 -13.11 -0.62 16.84
CA ASN A 69 -12.31 -1.42 15.92
C ASN A 69 -13.14 -1.87 14.70
N GLY A 70 -12.64 -1.54 13.52
CA GLY A 70 -13.22 -1.88 12.21
C GLY A 70 -12.18 -2.38 11.21
N GLY A 71 -10.91 -2.45 11.62
CA GLY A 71 -9.78 -2.89 10.83
C GLY A 71 -9.14 -1.80 9.98
N LEU A 72 -7.98 -2.11 9.39
CA LEU A 72 -7.10 -1.20 8.68
C LEU A 72 -7.82 -0.41 7.57
N SER A 73 -8.60 -1.10 6.73
CA SER A 73 -9.39 -0.48 5.65
C SER A 73 -10.36 0.59 6.19
N ASP A 74 -11.06 0.27 7.28
CA ASP A 74 -12.01 1.20 7.88
C ASP A 74 -11.29 2.40 8.52
N ALA A 75 -10.18 2.19 9.19
CA ALA A 75 -9.37 3.26 9.75
C ALA A 75 -8.83 4.21 8.65
N ARG A 76 -8.33 3.68 7.53
CA ARG A 76 -7.89 4.50 6.38
C ARG A 76 -9.05 5.30 5.77
N ASN A 77 -10.24 4.69 5.61
CA ASN A 77 -11.43 5.37 5.10
C ASN A 77 -11.87 6.52 6.02
N VAL A 78 -11.88 6.29 7.34
CA VAL A 78 -12.18 7.34 8.33
C VAL A 78 -11.13 8.44 8.27
N GLY A 79 -9.85 8.09 8.14
CA GLY A 79 -8.76 9.05 7.97
C GLY A 79 -8.95 9.94 6.74
N LEU A 80 -9.26 9.34 5.58
CA LEU A 80 -9.50 10.07 4.34
C LEU A 80 -10.70 11.03 4.44
N LYS A 81 -11.78 10.58 5.08
CA LYS A 81 -12.97 11.42 5.32
C LYS A 81 -12.66 12.64 6.21
N ASN A 82 -11.72 12.52 7.13
CA ASN A 82 -11.33 13.59 8.06
C ASN A 82 -10.15 14.44 7.54
N ALA A 83 -9.55 14.09 6.43
CA ALA A 83 -8.43 14.78 5.83
C ALA A 83 -8.88 16.10 5.19
N ALA A 84 -8.20 17.22 5.54
CA ALA A 84 -8.49 18.56 5.00
C ALA A 84 -7.53 18.98 3.89
N GLY A 85 -6.36 18.31 3.76
CA GLY A 85 -5.30 18.65 2.81
C GLY A 85 -5.67 18.39 1.35
N GLU A 86 -5.06 19.15 0.44
CA GLU A 86 -5.17 18.93 -1.01
C GLU A 86 -4.51 17.61 -1.43
N PHE A 87 -3.47 17.22 -0.71
CA PHE A 87 -2.74 15.97 -0.94
C PHE A 87 -2.85 15.02 0.24
N ILE A 88 -2.84 13.71 -0.06
CA ILE A 88 -2.94 12.62 0.92
C ILE A 88 -1.63 11.81 0.91
N VAL A 89 -1.15 11.48 2.09
CA VAL A 89 -0.10 10.49 2.33
C VAL A 89 -0.62 9.48 3.34
N TYR A 90 -0.50 8.19 3.07
CA TYR A 90 -0.74 7.13 4.05
C TYR A 90 0.58 6.72 4.71
N LEU A 91 0.57 6.54 6.03
CA LEU A 91 1.73 6.09 6.79
C LEU A 91 1.28 5.04 7.82
N ASP A 92 1.80 3.83 7.69
CA ASP A 92 1.52 2.77 8.67
C ASP A 92 2.24 3.06 10.00
N SER A 93 1.54 2.87 11.10
CA SER A 93 1.98 3.34 12.43
C SER A 93 3.16 2.58 13.04
N ASP A 94 3.55 1.44 12.45
CA ASP A 94 4.76 0.70 12.80
C ASP A 94 5.99 1.07 11.93
N ASP A 95 5.81 1.97 10.96
CA ASP A 95 6.83 2.44 10.02
C ASP A 95 7.24 3.90 10.30
N PHE A 96 8.15 4.43 9.49
CA PHE A 96 8.53 5.84 9.54
C PHE A 96 9.08 6.34 8.20
N ILE A 97 9.10 7.67 8.01
CA ILE A 97 9.50 8.31 6.76
C ILE A 97 10.74 9.21 6.94
N HIS A 98 11.46 9.42 5.82
CA HIS A 98 12.63 10.30 5.80
C HIS A 98 12.21 11.77 6.08
N PRO A 99 13.03 12.59 6.79
CA PRO A 99 12.66 13.97 7.13
C PRO A 99 12.33 14.88 5.94
N GLN A 100 12.89 14.62 4.76
CA GLN A 100 12.61 15.40 3.54
C GLN A 100 11.56 14.76 2.63
N THR A 101 10.82 13.75 3.08
CA THR A 101 9.84 13.06 2.22
C THR A 101 8.80 14.01 1.66
N LEU A 102 8.15 14.78 2.53
CA LEU A 102 7.07 15.67 2.11
C LEU A 102 7.60 16.85 1.29
N GLU A 103 8.73 17.43 1.68
CA GLU A 103 9.37 18.56 0.98
C GLU A 103 9.71 18.20 -0.46
N ILE A 104 10.36 17.05 -0.66
CA ILE A 104 10.77 16.59 -1.98
C ILE A 104 9.55 16.17 -2.81
N ALA A 105 8.58 15.49 -2.20
CA ALA A 105 7.36 15.10 -2.90
C ALA A 105 6.58 16.33 -3.39
N MET A 106 6.43 17.36 -2.55
CA MET A 106 5.76 18.60 -2.94
C MET A 106 6.55 19.39 -3.99
N ALA A 107 7.88 19.48 -3.87
CA ALA A 107 8.71 20.15 -4.86
C ALA A 107 8.61 19.48 -6.24
N LEU A 108 8.61 18.13 -6.28
CA LEU A 108 8.42 17.39 -7.53
C LEU A 108 7.00 17.58 -8.08
N GLN A 109 5.97 17.54 -7.22
CA GLN A 109 4.59 17.78 -7.61
C GLN A 109 4.42 19.19 -8.21
N GLN A 110 4.93 20.23 -7.55
CA GLN A 110 4.87 21.62 -8.02
C GLN A 110 5.60 21.80 -9.38
N LYS A 111 6.72 21.09 -9.56
CA LYS A 111 7.51 21.15 -10.80
C LYS A 111 6.84 20.43 -11.97
N THR A 112 6.13 19.32 -11.72
CA THR A 112 5.59 18.44 -12.76
C THR A 112 4.08 18.57 -12.97
N GLY A 113 3.36 19.08 -11.95
CA GLY A 113 1.89 19.19 -11.96
C GLY A 113 1.17 17.87 -11.85
N THR A 114 1.88 16.74 -11.63
CA THR A 114 1.28 15.41 -11.64
C THR A 114 0.37 15.15 -10.43
N ASP A 115 -0.56 14.22 -10.59
CA ASP A 115 -1.53 13.86 -9.55
C ASP A 115 -0.92 13.02 -8.45
N ILE A 116 0.12 12.26 -8.78
CA ILE A 116 0.80 11.34 -7.87
C ILE A 116 2.31 11.59 -7.91
N VAL A 117 2.95 11.62 -6.74
CA VAL A 117 4.40 11.52 -6.62
C VAL A 117 4.74 10.26 -5.83
N SER A 118 5.53 9.37 -6.42
CA SER A 118 5.90 8.08 -5.84
C SER A 118 7.37 8.04 -5.43
N TRP A 119 7.65 7.34 -4.34
CA TRP A 119 9.00 7.07 -3.82
C TRP A 119 9.21 5.59 -3.49
N TYR A 120 10.43 5.25 -3.06
CA TYR A 120 10.78 3.88 -2.71
C TYR A 120 10.92 3.68 -1.19
N LYS A 121 10.75 2.43 -0.75
CA LYS A 121 11.19 2.01 0.57
C LYS A 121 12.70 1.77 0.58
N ASP A 122 13.34 1.96 1.73
CA ASP A 122 14.74 1.58 1.90
C ASP A 122 14.87 0.05 1.77
N PRO A 123 15.58 -0.45 0.74
CA PRO A 123 15.66 -1.89 0.47
C PRO A 123 16.48 -2.64 1.54
N ASN A 124 17.36 -1.94 2.24
CA ASN A 124 18.29 -2.54 3.20
C ASN A 124 17.76 -2.48 4.63
N TYR A 125 16.84 -1.55 4.94
CA TYR A 125 16.36 -1.35 6.31
C TYR A 125 15.72 -2.60 6.88
N ARG A 126 14.77 -3.20 6.15
CA ARG A 126 14.09 -4.43 6.57
C ARG A 126 15.07 -5.56 6.84
N ASN A 127 16.02 -5.81 5.93
CA ASN A 127 16.98 -6.91 6.07
C ASN A 127 17.92 -6.70 7.25
N LYS A 128 18.43 -5.49 7.43
CA LYS A 128 19.29 -5.15 8.58
C LYS A 128 18.52 -5.26 9.91
N THR A 129 17.24 -4.86 9.93
CA THR A 129 16.39 -4.97 11.11
C THR A 129 16.11 -6.43 11.46
N PHE A 130 15.89 -7.31 10.49
CA PHE A 130 15.79 -8.76 10.72
C PHE A 130 17.06 -9.32 11.37
N VAL A 131 18.24 -9.02 10.79
CA VAL A 131 19.51 -9.49 11.34
C VAL A 131 19.71 -8.99 12.77
N ARG A 132 19.44 -7.71 13.05
CA ARG A 132 19.54 -7.15 14.40
C ARG A 132 18.57 -7.82 15.39
N HIS A 133 17.36 -8.11 14.96
CA HIS A 133 16.37 -8.81 15.78
C HIS A 133 16.88 -10.19 16.21
N PHE A 134 17.40 -10.99 15.27
CA PHE A 134 17.98 -12.31 15.57
C PHE A 134 19.22 -12.25 16.47
N LEU A 135 19.95 -11.12 16.44
CA LEU A 135 21.09 -10.88 17.33
C LEU A 135 20.69 -10.31 18.70
N GLY A 136 19.40 -10.18 19.00
CA GLY A 136 18.91 -9.59 20.27
C GLY A 136 19.20 -8.10 20.42
N LEU A 137 19.55 -7.40 19.34
CA LEU A 137 19.81 -5.96 19.36
C LEU A 137 18.49 -5.19 19.23
N ASP A 138 18.36 -4.07 19.96
CA ASP A 138 17.21 -3.19 19.79
C ASP A 138 17.14 -2.65 18.37
N THR A 139 16.05 -3.00 17.68
CA THR A 139 15.82 -2.62 16.27
C THR A 139 14.88 -1.44 16.14
N ILE A 140 14.11 -1.09 17.15
CA ILE A 140 13.10 -0.01 17.11
C ILE A 140 13.79 1.35 17.03
N ALA A 141 14.81 1.58 17.83
CA ALA A 141 15.61 2.81 17.82
C ALA A 141 16.56 2.91 16.62
N TYR A 142 16.74 1.83 15.84
CA TYR A 142 17.68 1.83 14.73
C TYR A 142 17.19 2.71 13.59
N LYS A 143 17.95 3.76 13.29
CA LYS A 143 17.78 4.60 12.10
C LYS A 143 18.91 4.29 11.10
N PRO A 144 18.58 3.93 9.85
CA PRO A 144 19.61 3.61 8.85
C PRO A 144 20.42 4.86 8.48
N PHE A 145 21.61 4.65 7.95
CA PHE A 145 22.49 5.77 7.53
C PHE A 145 21.77 6.72 6.55
N GLY A 146 20.97 6.18 5.63
CA GLY A 146 20.19 6.96 4.67
C GLY A 146 19.21 7.95 5.32
N TYR A 147 18.73 7.70 6.54
CA TYR A 147 17.82 8.59 7.25
C TYR A 147 18.44 9.96 7.58
N ARG A 148 19.74 10.03 7.73
CA ARG A 148 20.48 11.28 8.03
C ARG A 148 21.00 11.99 6.78
N LYS A 149 20.83 11.37 5.61
CA LYS A 149 21.28 11.94 4.34
C LYS A 149 20.41 13.14 3.98
N LYS A 150 21.05 14.27 3.68
CA LYS A 150 20.35 15.42 3.08
C LYS A 150 20.38 15.31 1.57
N TYR A 151 19.25 15.51 0.94
CA TYR A 151 19.08 15.51 -0.50
C TYR A 151 18.97 16.95 -1.01
N ASP A 152 19.67 17.23 -2.09
CA ASP A 152 19.57 18.48 -2.84
C ASP A 152 18.42 18.33 -3.84
N ILE A 153 17.35 19.10 -3.65
CA ILE A 153 16.10 18.97 -4.42
C ILE A 153 16.37 19.18 -5.93
N GLU A 154 17.25 20.11 -6.27
CA GLU A 154 17.55 20.41 -7.70
C GLU A 154 18.27 19.26 -8.42
N LYS A 155 18.92 18.36 -7.67
CA LYS A 155 19.65 17.21 -8.21
C LYS A 155 18.86 15.90 -8.19
N ILE A 156 17.59 15.93 -7.78
CA ILE A 156 16.79 14.73 -7.69
C ILE A 156 16.42 14.24 -9.09
N LYS A 157 16.75 12.98 -9.35
CA LYS A 157 16.33 12.29 -10.58
C LYS A 157 14.92 11.77 -10.39
N TYR A 158 14.07 12.01 -11.37
CA TYR A 158 12.70 11.54 -11.42
C TYR A 158 12.27 11.21 -12.86
N GLN A 159 11.18 10.48 -12.98
CA GLN A 159 10.49 10.20 -14.25
C GLN A 159 9.05 10.69 -14.15
N VAL A 160 8.48 11.14 -15.24
CA VAL A 160 7.07 11.52 -15.35
C VAL A 160 6.41 10.59 -16.35
N THR A 161 5.21 10.11 -16.01
CA THR A 161 4.39 9.30 -16.90
C THR A 161 2.92 9.68 -16.78
N ASP A 162 2.24 9.70 -17.92
CA ASP A 162 0.79 9.81 -18.01
C ASP A 162 0.14 8.41 -18.12
N ASP A 163 0.94 7.37 -18.26
CA ASP A 163 0.52 5.98 -18.24
C ASP A 163 0.94 5.29 -16.93
N VAL A 164 0.07 5.38 -15.93
CA VAL A 164 0.29 4.71 -14.64
C VAL A 164 0.42 3.18 -14.78
N PHE A 165 -0.19 2.58 -15.81
CA PHE A 165 -0.10 1.13 -16.06
C PHE A 165 1.28 0.72 -16.58
N ALA A 166 1.87 1.49 -17.50
CA ALA A 166 3.20 1.21 -18.01
C ALA A 166 4.21 1.18 -16.86
N HIS A 167 4.07 2.12 -15.91
CA HIS A 167 4.97 2.19 -14.78
C HIS A 167 4.81 1.03 -13.79
N CYS A 168 3.64 0.48 -13.64
CA CYS A 168 3.43 -0.71 -12.80
C CYS A 168 4.20 -1.93 -13.32
N THR A 169 4.57 -1.96 -14.61
CA THR A 169 5.24 -3.09 -15.28
C THR A 169 6.73 -2.96 -15.48
N GLU A 170 7.21 -1.76 -15.79
CA GLU A 170 8.60 -1.57 -16.28
C GLU A 170 9.66 -1.70 -15.18
N TYR A 171 9.29 -2.11 -13.97
CA TYR A 171 10.24 -2.21 -12.90
C TYR A 171 10.87 -3.61 -12.79
N SER A 172 11.81 -3.90 -13.67
CA SER A 172 12.86 -4.87 -13.38
C SER A 172 13.86 -4.24 -12.40
N HIS A 173 13.88 -4.75 -11.17
CA HIS A 173 14.93 -4.40 -10.21
C HIS A 173 16.29 -4.70 -10.87
N PRO A 174 17.33 -3.81 -10.76
CA PRO A 174 18.66 -4.04 -11.36
C PRO A 174 19.31 -5.38 -11.00
N LYS A 175 18.76 -6.13 -10.05
CA LYS A 175 19.16 -7.47 -9.62
C LYS A 175 18.19 -8.59 -10.05
N GLY A 176 17.31 -8.36 -11.03
CA GLY A 176 16.48 -9.43 -11.63
C GLY A 176 15.41 -10.03 -10.70
N ILE A 177 15.04 -9.35 -9.61
CA ILE A 177 13.96 -9.83 -8.73
C ILE A 177 12.67 -9.14 -9.18
N ASP A 178 11.96 -9.78 -10.11
CA ASP A 178 10.67 -9.33 -10.60
C ASP A 178 9.58 -9.53 -9.54
N TRP A 179 9.18 -8.44 -8.91
CA TRP A 179 7.96 -8.35 -8.13
C TRP A 179 7.06 -7.27 -8.74
N PRO A 180 6.20 -7.60 -9.69
CA PRO A 180 5.28 -6.63 -10.31
C PRO A 180 4.26 -6.02 -9.33
N VAL A 181 4.08 -6.62 -8.16
CA VAL A 181 3.14 -6.18 -7.11
C VAL A 181 3.65 -4.97 -6.30
N LYS A 182 4.83 -4.41 -6.59
CA LYS A 182 5.49 -3.39 -5.73
C LYS A 182 4.85 -2.00 -5.73
N HIS A 183 3.96 -1.71 -6.64
CA HIS A 183 3.35 -0.38 -6.76
C HIS A 183 1.99 -0.25 -6.06
N PHE A 184 1.40 -1.34 -5.55
CA PHE A 184 0.11 -1.32 -4.87
C PHE A 184 0.14 -0.75 -3.44
N TYR A 185 1.33 -0.51 -2.87
CA TYR A 185 1.43 -0.01 -1.51
C TYR A 185 1.02 1.46 -1.43
N VAL A 186 -0.05 1.76 -0.72
CA VAL A 186 -0.58 3.12 -0.57
C VAL A 186 0.36 4.10 0.12
N TRP A 187 1.25 3.61 1.00
CA TRP A 187 2.20 4.41 1.77
C TRP A 187 3.41 4.94 0.96
N ARG A 188 3.46 4.71 -0.34
CA ARG A 188 4.56 5.13 -1.23
C ARG A 188 4.25 6.37 -2.04
N HIS A 189 3.18 7.08 -1.73
CA HIS A 189 2.65 8.10 -2.61
C HIS A 189 2.23 9.36 -1.86
N LEU A 190 2.52 10.50 -2.47
CA LEU A 190 1.75 11.73 -2.30
C LEU A 190 0.65 11.68 -3.38
N LEU A 191 -0.60 11.74 -2.98
CA LEU A 191 -1.77 11.55 -3.85
C LEU A 191 -2.60 12.84 -3.84
N ARG A 192 -2.96 13.38 -4.99
CA ARG A 192 -3.95 14.45 -5.05
C ARG A 192 -5.28 13.93 -4.51
N LYS A 193 -5.86 14.59 -3.52
CA LYS A 193 -7.07 14.12 -2.83
C LYS A 193 -8.22 13.86 -3.79
N SER A 194 -8.43 14.74 -4.79
CA SER A 194 -9.53 14.62 -5.76
C SER A 194 -9.53 13.33 -6.58
N ILE A 195 -8.40 12.64 -6.70
CA ILE A 195 -8.34 11.35 -7.40
C ILE A 195 -8.66 10.16 -6.50
N VAL A 196 -8.67 10.33 -5.17
CA VAL A 196 -8.83 9.21 -4.22
C VAL A 196 -10.02 9.37 -3.27
N GLU A 197 -10.63 10.55 -3.16
CA GLU A 197 -11.64 10.87 -2.14
C GLU A 197 -12.94 10.05 -2.24
N ASP A 198 -13.26 9.54 -3.43
CA ASP A 198 -14.41 8.67 -3.72
C ASP A 198 -14.06 7.17 -3.73
N ILE A 199 -12.77 6.82 -3.54
CA ILE A 199 -12.31 5.42 -3.54
C ILE A 199 -12.17 4.91 -2.11
N GLN A 200 -12.99 3.90 -1.75
CA GLN A 200 -12.99 3.31 -0.43
C GLN A 200 -12.15 2.04 -0.38
N PHE A 201 -11.36 1.87 0.68
CA PHE A 201 -10.79 0.57 1.01
C PHE A 201 -11.89 -0.40 1.43
N ILE A 202 -11.80 -1.65 0.96
CA ILE A 202 -12.82 -2.67 1.22
C ILE A 202 -12.67 -3.18 2.67
N LYS A 203 -13.67 -2.93 3.49
CA LYS A 203 -13.68 -3.38 4.89
C LYS A 203 -13.55 -4.89 5.00
N GLY A 204 -12.72 -5.34 5.95
CA GLY A 204 -12.48 -6.76 6.22
C GLY A 204 -11.66 -7.48 5.16
N LEU A 205 -11.08 -6.77 4.20
CA LEU A 205 -10.11 -7.31 3.25
C LEU A 205 -8.70 -7.04 3.76
N THR A 206 -7.85 -8.07 3.86
CA THR A 206 -6.40 -7.92 3.99
C THR A 206 -5.78 -7.91 2.60
N PHE A 207 -4.71 -7.14 2.39
CA PHE A 207 -4.17 -6.77 1.07
C PHE A 207 -5.12 -5.89 0.27
N GLU A 208 -5.79 -5.00 0.98
CA GLU A 208 -6.75 -4.01 0.51
C GLU A 208 -6.14 -3.00 -0.48
N ASP A 209 -4.83 -2.85 -0.44
CA ASP A 209 -4.07 -1.96 -1.33
C ASP A 209 -4.26 -2.34 -2.81
N PHE A 210 -4.35 -3.63 -3.13
CA PHE A 210 -4.47 -4.10 -4.52
C PHE A 210 -5.77 -3.64 -5.20
N PRO A 211 -6.99 -3.93 -4.67
CA PRO A 211 -8.21 -3.45 -5.30
C PRO A 211 -8.37 -1.93 -5.20
N TRP A 212 -7.87 -1.32 -4.13
CA TRP A 212 -7.88 0.13 -4.00
C TRP A 212 -7.03 0.81 -5.07
N TRP A 213 -5.79 0.34 -5.27
CA TRP A 213 -4.89 0.85 -6.30
C TRP A 213 -5.42 0.58 -7.71
N SER A 214 -6.06 -0.59 -7.93
CA SER A 214 -6.74 -0.88 -9.20
C SER A 214 -7.80 0.18 -9.53
N ALA A 215 -8.56 0.64 -8.52
CA ALA A 215 -9.53 1.72 -8.72
C ALA A 215 -8.87 3.08 -8.99
N VAL A 216 -7.74 3.39 -8.34
CA VAL A 216 -6.96 4.62 -8.63
C VAL A 216 -6.47 4.63 -10.07
N MET A 217 -5.93 3.51 -10.56
CA MET A 217 -5.42 3.39 -11.92
C MET A 217 -6.50 3.61 -12.99
N LEU A 218 -7.75 3.24 -12.73
CA LEU A 218 -8.87 3.52 -13.65
C LEU A 218 -9.07 5.00 -13.95
N LYS A 219 -8.70 5.89 -13.03
CA LYS A 219 -8.75 7.33 -13.25
C LYS A 219 -7.60 7.85 -14.12
N SER A 220 -6.69 6.97 -14.52
CA SER A 220 -5.51 7.29 -15.36
C SER A 220 -4.74 8.53 -14.87
N PRO A 221 -4.34 8.55 -13.57
CA PRO A 221 -3.64 9.70 -13.02
C PRO A 221 -2.25 9.85 -13.63
N SER A 222 -1.79 11.10 -13.76
CA SER A 222 -0.40 11.40 -14.07
C SER A 222 0.50 11.12 -12.85
N MET A 223 1.72 10.63 -13.08
CA MET A 223 2.61 10.23 -12.01
C MET A 223 4.04 10.71 -12.21
N THR A 224 4.64 11.23 -11.14
CA THR A 224 6.08 11.46 -11.00
C THR A 224 6.69 10.41 -10.09
N ILE A 225 7.81 9.83 -10.48
CA ILE A 225 8.47 8.78 -9.74
C ILE A 225 9.88 9.20 -9.40
N THR A 226 10.21 9.16 -8.12
CA THR A 226 11.59 9.27 -7.64
C THR A 226 12.05 7.97 -7.02
N TYR A 227 13.33 7.63 -7.25
CA TYR A 227 13.93 6.38 -6.73
C TYR A 227 14.50 6.54 -5.32
N LEU A 228 14.12 7.61 -4.61
CA LEU A 228 14.63 7.86 -3.27
C LEU A 228 13.98 6.96 -2.23
N PRO A 229 14.77 6.39 -1.29
CA PRO A 229 14.29 5.46 -0.28
C PRO A 229 13.71 6.21 0.91
N PHE A 230 12.53 6.79 0.76
CA PHE A 230 11.91 7.65 1.77
C PHE A 230 11.10 6.91 2.82
N TYR A 231 10.76 5.64 2.59
CA TYR A 231 9.94 4.85 3.48
C TYR A 231 10.74 3.73 4.14
N TYR A 232 10.66 3.63 5.45
CA TYR A 232 11.38 2.65 6.26
C TYR A 232 10.41 1.64 6.83
N TYR A 233 10.19 0.55 6.07
CA TYR A 233 9.28 -0.53 6.44
C TYR A 233 9.88 -1.39 7.55
N TYR A 234 9.24 -1.40 8.73
CA TYR A 234 9.64 -2.23 9.86
C TYR A 234 9.06 -3.64 9.75
N PRO A 235 9.86 -4.71 9.91
CA PRO A 235 9.34 -6.09 9.93
C PRO A 235 8.66 -6.39 11.27
N ASN A 236 7.45 -5.90 11.47
CA ASN A 236 6.65 -6.19 12.65
C ASN A 236 6.13 -7.63 12.58
N PHE A 237 6.63 -8.50 13.47
CA PHE A 237 6.27 -9.92 13.48
C PHE A 237 4.81 -10.18 13.91
N ALA A 238 4.18 -9.22 14.58
CA ALA A 238 2.76 -9.25 14.92
C ALA A 238 1.85 -8.71 13.80
N SER A 239 2.44 -8.25 12.69
CA SER A 239 1.67 -7.67 11.58
C SER A 239 0.78 -8.69 10.89
N ILE A 240 -0.27 -8.20 10.23
CA ILE A 240 -1.21 -8.98 9.43
C ILE A 240 -0.46 -9.81 8.37
N ASP A 241 0.58 -9.25 7.75
CA ASP A 241 1.36 -9.95 6.71
C ASP A 241 2.16 -11.13 7.28
N LEU A 242 2.88 -10.96 8.38
CA LEU A 242 3.69 -12.03 8.94
C LEU A 242 2.88 -13.05 9.75
N GLY A 243 1.78 -12.64 10.38
CA GLY A 243 0.93 -13.48 11.23
C GLY A 243 -0.09 -14.35 10.47
N SER A 244 -0.36 -14.11 9.18
CA SER A 244 -1.41 -14.82 8.45
C SER A 244 -0.91 -16.08 7.74
N SER A 245 -1.73 -17.18 7.78
CA SER A 245 -1.44 -18.39 7.01
C SER A 245 -1.47 -18.15 5.50
N ARG A 246 -0.82 -19.03 4.71
CA ARG A 246 -0.82 -18.95 3.24
C ARG A 246 -2.23 -19.11 2.66
N VAL A 247 -3.03 -19.99 3.24
CA VAL A 247 -4.44 -20.19 2.86
C VAL A 247 -5.23 -18.90 3.03
N LYS A 248 -5.16 -18.26 4.20
CA LYS A 248 -5.84 -16.98 4.46
C LYS A 248 -5.38 -15.87 3.51
N LYS A 249 -4.08 -15.76 3.27
CA LYS A 249 -3.52 -14.79 2.31
C LYS A 249 -4.06 -15.02 0.90
N THR A 250 -4.01 -16.25 0.40
CA THR A 250 -4.48 -16.60 -0.95
C THR A 250 -5.98 -16.33 -1.10
N ARG A 251 -6.80 -16.69 -0.11
CA ARG A 251 -8.23 -16.37 -0.09
C ARG A 251 -8.48 -14.85 -0.24
N ASN A 252 -7.73 -14.02 0.49
CA ASN A 252 -7.88 -12.58 0.39
C ASN A 252 -7.40 -12.02 -0.97
N TRP A 253 -6.36 -12.60 -1.55
CA TRP A 253 -5.94 -12.25 -2.92
C TRP A 253 -6.98 -12.62 -3.97
N CYS A 254 -7.67 -13.78 -3.83
CA CYS A 254 -8.79 -14.15 -4.69
C CYS A 254 -9.94 -13.13 -4.58
N ARG A 255 -10.30 -12.72 -3.35
CA ARG A 255 -11.31 -11.68 -3.15
C ARG A 255 -10.91 -10.34 -3.77
N GLY A 256 -9.67 -9.90 -3.59
CA GLY A 256 -9.16 -8.67 -4.20
C GLY A 256 -9.15 -8.75 -5.73
N LEU A 257 -8.81 -9.91 -6.29
CA LEU A 257 -8.86 -10.17 -7.73
C LEU A 257 -10.28 -10.07 -8.28
N ASP A 258 -11.24 -10.73 -7.63
CA ASP A 258 -12.65 -10.71 -8.03
C ASP A 258 -13.22 -9.29 -8.08
N VAL A 259 -13.03 -8.53 -6.99
CA VAL A 259 -13.49 -7.13 -6.93
C VAL A 259 -12.85 -6.27 -8.02
N SER A 260 -11.52 -6.40 -8.20
CA SER A 260 -10.80 -5.62 -9.21
C SER A 260 -11.22 -6.00 -10.63
N TYR A 261 -11.41 -7.29 -10.93
CA TYR A 261 -11.85 -7.75 -12.24
C TYR A 261 -13.24 -7.22 -12.60
N ARG A 262 -14.20 -7.30 -11.65
CA ARG A 262 -15.57 -6.79 -11.88
C ARG A 262 -15.58 -5.28 -12.08
N LEU A 263 -14.78 -4.55 -11.31
CA LEU A 263 -14.61 -3.11 -11.46
C LEU A 263 -14.09 -2.74 -12.86
N TYR A 264 -13.05 -3.47 -13.34
CA TYR A 264 -12.48 -3.23 -14.67
C TYR A 264 -13.42 -3.63 -15.79
N ARG A 265 -14.12 -4.75 -15.65
CA ARG A 265 -15.12 -5.20 -16.60
C ARG A 265 -16.28 -4.21 -16.78
N GLU A 266 -16.66 -3.51 -15.69
CA GLU A 266 -17.72 -2.51 -15.70
C GLU A 266 -17.26 -1.15 -16.24
N LYS A 267 -16.04 -0.71 -15.92
CA LYS A 267 -15.63 0.69 -16.06
C LYS A 267 -14.43 0.93 -16.96
N ALA A 268 -13.62 -0.08 -17.22
CA ALA A 268 -12.37 0.10 -17.97
C ALA A 268 -12.60 0.17 -19.48
N THR A 269 -11.79 0.96 -20.16
CA THR A 269 -11.61 0.84 -21.62
C THR A 269 -10.87 -0.46 -21.95
N ASP A 270 -10.92 -0.91 -23.22
CA ASP A 270 -10.17 -2.09 -23.65
C ASP A 270 -8.66 -1.95 -23.40
N TYR A 271 -8.13 -0.76 -23.59
CA TYR A 271 -6.74 -0.44 -23.29
C TYR A 271 -6.43 -0.64 -21.79
N GLN A 272 -7.24 -0.05 -20.91
CA GLN A 272 -7.07 -0.17 -19.45
C GLN A 272 -7.22 -1.62 -18.98
N MET A 273 -8.23 -2.35 -19.49
CA MET A 273 -8.43 -3.75 -19.16
C MET A 273 -7.23 -4.60 -19.56
N ASN A 274 -6.72 -4.42 -20.78
CA ASN A 274 -5.55 -5.15 -21.28
C ASN A 274 -4.32 -4.85 -20.42
N LYS A 275 -4.00 -3.57 -20.18
CA LYS A 275 -2.86 -3.15 -19.37
C LYS A 275 -2.96 -3.65 -17.92
N TRP A 276 -4.12 -3.50 -17.29
CA TRP A 276 -4.35 -4.04 -15.94
C TRP A 276 -4.21 -5.56 -15.91
N SER A 277 -4.75 -6.26 -16.90
CA SER A 277 -4.62 -7.70 -16.98
C SER A 277 -3.17 -8.16 -17.01
N GLN A 278 -2.38 -7.61 -17.92
CA GLN A 278 -0.98 -7.98 -18.09
C GLN A 278 -0.12 -7.59 -16.88
N ASN A 279 -0.37 -6.41 -16.32
CA ASN A 279 0.53 -5.76 -15.39
C ASN A 279 0.15 -5.96 -13.92
N CYS A 280 -1.11 -6.30 -13.65
CA CYS A 280 -1.65 -6.45 -12.30
C CYS A 280 -2.29 -7.81 -12.08
N LYS A 281 -3.26 -8.19 -12.90
CA LYS A 281 -4.04 -9.42 -12.74
C LYS A 281 -3.16 -10.67 -12.81
N TRP A 282 -2.45 -10.88 -13.93
CA TRP A 282 -1.62 -12.07 -14.11
C TRP A 282 -0.47 -12.18 -13.13
N PRO A 283 0.26 -11.10 -12.80
CA PRO A 283 1.23 -11.12 -11.71
C PRO A 283 0.66 -11.56 -10.35
N VAL A 284 -0.54 -11.11 -9.98
CA VAL A 284 -1.20 -11.55 -8.75
C VAL A 284 -1.57 -13.03 -8.83
N ILE A 285 -2.17 -13.46 -9.95
CA ILE A 285 -2.51 -14.87 -10.16
C ILE A 285 -1.27 -15.75 -10.02
N SER A 286 -0.21 -15.47 -10.73
CA SER A 286 0.98 -16.33 -10.79
C SER A 286 1.77 -16.35 -9.48
N SER A 287 1.86 -15.22 -8.76
CA SER A 287 2.71 -15.13 -7.57
C SER A 287 1.97 -15.40 -6.27
N MET A 288 0.67 -15.06 -6.19
CA MET A 288 -0.07 -15.05 -4.93
C MET A 288 -1.20 -16.09 -4.88
N ILE A 289 -1.75 -16.48 -6.02
CA ILE A 289 -2.89 -17.41 -6.08
C ILE A 289 -2.45 -18.79 -6.56
N ALA A 290 -2.12 -18.94 -7.85
CA ALA A 290 -1.83 -20.23 -8.48
C ALA A 290 -0.68 -21.01 -7.80
N ARG A 291 0.22 -20.30 -7.14
CA ARG A 291 1.34 -20.90 -6.41
C ARG A 291 0.91 -21.70 -5.17
N TRP A 292 -0.26 -21.39 -4.60
CA TRP A 292 -0.69 -21.92 -3.30
C TRP A 292 -1.98 -22.71 -3.35
N LEU A 293 -2.55 -22.95 -4.53
CA LEU A 293 -3.82 -23.70 -4.69
C LEU A 293 -3.74 -25.14 -4.18
N ASP A 294 -2.55 -25.74 -4.18
CA ASP A 294 -2.29 -27.07 -3.62
C ASP A 294 -2.46 -27.17 -2.10
N LYS A 295 -2.47 -26.03 -1.40
CA LYS A 295 -2.65 -25.94 0.06
C LYS A 295 -4.10 -25.92 0.51
N PHE A 296 -5.04 -25.85 -0.45
CA PHE A 296 -6.48 -25.87 -0.14
C PHE A 296 -7.00 -27.30 -0.09
N VAL A 297 -7.70 -27.62 0.98
CA VAL A 297 -8.26 -28.96 1.21
C VAL A 297 -9.75 -28.93 0.87
N PRO A 298 -10.23 -29.76 -0.09
CA PRO A 298 -11.65 -29.85 -0.43
C PRO A 298 -12.53 -30.08 0.80
N GLY A 299 -13.71 -29.45 0.83
CA GLY A 299 -14.65 -29.51 1.95
C GLY A 299 -14.34 -28.56 3.10
N THR A 300 -13.30 -27.72 3.00
CA THR A 300 -13.07 -26.64 3.94
C THR A 300 -13.71 -25.33 3.47
N PRO A 301 -14.17 -24.45 4.40
CA PRO A 301 -14.77 -23.16 4.03
C PRO A 301 -13.86 -22.29 3.15
N GLU A 302 -12.54 -22.34 3.38
CA GLU A 302 -11.55 -21.63 2.59
C GLU A 302 -11.45 -22.18 1.17
N TYR A 303 -11.51 -23.51 1.00
CA TYR A 303 -11.52 -24.15 -0.31
C TYR A 303 -12.77 -23.76 -1.09
N GLU A 304 -13.95 -23.93 -0.49
CA GLU A 304 -15.23 -23.63 -1.14
C GLU A 304 -15.28 -22.17 -1.60
N TYR A 305 -14.90 -21.24 -0.73
CA TYR A 305 -14.85 -19.82 -1.09
C TYR A 305 -13.93 -19.53 -2.29
N VAL A 306 -12.72 -20.09 -2.30
CA VAL A 306 -11.74 -19.86 -3.37
C VAL A 306 -12.20 -20.55 -4.65
N TRP A 307 -12.76 -21.76 -4.53
CA TRP A 307 -13.27 -22.51 -5.67
C TRP A 307 -14.45 -21.78 -6.34
N GLU A 308 -15.45 -21.35 -5.58
CA GLU A 308 -16.58 -20.55 -6.07
C GLU A 308 -16.12 -19.25 -6.74
N THR A 309 -15.21 -18.51 -6.09
CA THR A 309 -14.69 -17.26 -6.61
C THR A 309 -13.96 -17.47 -7.95
N LEU A 310 -13.07 -18.44 -8.02
CA LEU A 310 -12.30 -18.72 -9.24
C LEU A 310 -13.16 -19.35 -10.34
N SER A 311 -14.18 -20.17 -10.00
CA SER A 311 -15.16 -20.71 -10.96
C SER A 311 -15.95 -19.61 -11.63
N SER A 312 -16.50 -18.69 -10.84
CA SER A 312 -17.24 -17.53 -11.38
C SER A 312 -16.37 -16.69 -12.32
N LEU A 313 -15.14 -16.37 -11.91
CA LEU A 313 -14.20 -15.65 -12.76
C LEU A 313 -13.82 -16.42 -14.03
N TRP A 314 -13.74 -17.76 -13.95
CA TRP A 314 -13.45 -18.61 -15.10
C TRP A 314 -14.60 -18.60 -16.12
N GLU A 315 -15.83 -18.76 -15.66
CA GLU A 315 -17.05 -18.71 -16.49
C GLU A 315 -17.21 -17.34 -17.16
N GLU A 316 -16.82 -16.28 -16.47
CA GLU A 316 -16.84 -14.91 -16.99
C GLU A 316 -15.68 -14.59 -17.97
N GLY A 317 -14.80 -15.56 -18.23
CA GLY A 317 -13.68 -15.40 -19.17
C GLY A 317 -12.48 -14.61 -18.64
N ALA A 318 -12.37 -14.41 -17.32
CA ALA A 318 -11.32 -13.62 -16.70
C ALA A 318 -9.89 -14.13 -16.99
N PHE A 319 -9.74 -15.38 -17.41
CA PHE A 319 -8.47 -16.06 -17.63
C PHE A 319 -8.18 -16.40 -19.11
N ASN A 320 -8.99 -15.90 -20.05
CA ASN A 320 -8.86 -16.20 -21.49
C ASN A 320 -7.73 -15.40 -22.17
N ASP A 321 -7.16 -14.42 -21.52
CA ASP A 321 -6.17 -13.48 -22.05
C ASP A 321 -4.73 -13.74 -21.56
N ALA A 322 -4.42 -14.99 -21.17
CA ALA A 322 -3.06 -15.42 -20.84
C ALA A 322 -2.14 -15.32 -22.07
N GLN A 323 -1.03 -14.58 -21.96
CA GLN A 323 -0.15 -14.31 -23.10
C GLN A 323 1.25 -14.90 -22.91
N THR A 324 1.78 -14.91 -21.70
CA THR A 324 3.13 -15.43 -21.42
C THR A 324 3.07 -16.89 -20.98
N ASP A 325 4.17 -17.64 -21.13
CA ASP A 325 4.27 -19.02 -20.63
C ASP A 325 3.94 -19.12 -19.14
N ARG A 326 4.32 -18.07 -18.36
CA ARG A 326 3.99 -18.00 -16.94
C ARG A 326 2.47 -17.89 -16.71
N ASP A 327 1.79 -17.08 -17.49
CA ASP A 327 0.34 -16.86 -17.37
C ASP A 327 -0.43 -18.10 -17.83
N ILE A 328 -0.01 -18.73 -18.93
CA ILE A 328 -0.56 -19.99 -19.44
C ILE A 328 -0.42 -21.10 -18.41
N ASN A 329 0.77 -21.27 -17.82
CA ASN A 329 1.01 -22.24 -16.75
C ASN A 329 0.16 -21.97 -15.50
N SER A 330 -0.08 -20.69 -15.20
CA SER A 330 -0.93 -20.30 -14.06
C SER A 330 -2.40 -20.59 -14.36
N ALA A 331 -2.89 -20.31 -15.57
CA ALA A 331 -4.23 -20.65 -16.01
C ALA A 331 -4.47 -22.17 -15.95
N GLU A 332 -3.49 -22.98 -16.37
CA GLU A 332 -3.59 -24.44 -16.29
C GLU A 332 -3.70 -24.93 -14.83
N LYS A 333 -2.94 -24.36 -13.91
CA LYS A 333 -3.08 -24.68 -12.48
C LYS A 333 -4.45 -24.29 -11.91
N LEU A 334 -5.01 -23.15 -12.32
CA LEU A 334 -6.38 -22.77 -11.98
C LEU A 334 -7.37 -23.81 -12.50
N ARG A 335 -7.26 -24.19 -13.78
CA ARG A 335 -8.10 -25.20 -14.41
C ARG A 335 -8.05 -26.55 -13.71
N GLN A 336 -6.85 -26.99 -13.30
CA GLN A 336 -6.67 -28.25 -12.55
C GLN A 336 -7.30 -28.16 -11.15
N PHE A 337 -7.20 -27.01 -10.49
CA PHE A 337 -7.85 -26.78 -9.20
C PHE A 337 -9.36 -26.81 -9.31
N LEU A 338 -9.94 -26.22 -10.34
CA LEU A 338 -11.39 -26.19 -10.59
C LEU A 338 -12.00 -27.55 -10.99
N LYS A 339 -11.18 -28.51 -11.42
CA LYS A 339 -11.61 -29.89 -11.72
C LYS A 339 -11.63 -30.82 -10.50
N ARG A 340 -11.10 -30.39 -9.37
CA ARG A 340 -11.10 -31.15 -8.10
C ARG A 340 -12.46 -31.07 -7.39
#